data_450bc739f35bf32c893198033f7ed8db
#
_entry.id   450bc739f35bf32c893198033f7ed8db
#
_cell.length_a   1.000
_cell.length_b   1.000
_cell.length_c   1.000
_cell.angle_alpha   90.00
_cell.angle_beta   90.00
_cell.angle_gamma   90.00
#
_symmetry.space_group_name_H-M   'P 1'
#
loop_
_entity.id
_entity.type
_entity.pdbx_description
1 polymer ?
#
loop_
_entity_poly.entity_id
_entity_poly.type
_entity_poly.pdbx_seq_one_letter_code
_entity_poly.pdbx_strand_id
1 'polypeptide(L)'
;MRQAGRSLPEYRKLKEKHTFIEMVQSPDLATEVTLQPLRRFPLDAAILFSDILVVPEALGQPYSFTDGNGIRMEFTIGNKQDIERLETKGLRERLAYTREALRQIKRELDGQQALLGFAGSPWTLANYMIGGNSQDTMLARRLYHEDPALFECLMEKLTDAVADYLEMQIEAGADAVQIFDSMGGCLPPTYYNQASGKWIGEIISRLAGKAPVIVFAKGTLGSFGHLVEIGAQFLSMDWTVDLGEIRNRIPEQMGLQGNLDPAVLTSTPEVAANETKRILESMRGFHRYIFNLGHGVTKDAKLESIEAVVTTVRDFQ
;
A
#
# COMPACT_ATOMS: atom_id res chain seq x y z
N MET A 1 2.07 -3.38 5.26
CA MET A 1 1.82 -4.35 4.17
C MET A 1 0.52 -5.09 4.45
N ARG A 2 -0.09 -5.72 3.48
CA ARG A 2 -1.35 -6.47 3.64
C ARG A 2 -1.21 -7.54 4.71
N GLN A 3 -1.96 -7.38 5.81
CA GLN A 3 -1.99 -8.28 6.96
C GLN A 3 -3.17 -9.24 6.89
N ALA A 4 -4.32 -8.75 6.43
CA ALA A 4 -5.51 -9.58 6.24
C ALA A 4 -5.17 -10.67 5.23
N GLY A 5 -4.74 -11.78 5.78
CA GLY A 5 -4.20 -12.85 4.99
C GLY A 5 -5.30 -13.65 4.34
N ARG A 6 -5.26 -13.77 3.03
CA ARG A 6 -5.98 -14.81 2.30
C ARG A 6 -5.68 -16.21 2.86
N SER A 7 -4.66 -16.34 3.70
CA SER A 7 -4.29 -17.56 4.45
C SER A 7 -5.15 -17.81 5.68
N LEU A 8 -5.80 -16.80 6.26
CA LEU A 8 -6.61 -16.95 7.47
C LEU A 8 -7.90 -17.72 7.22
N PRO A 9 -8.21 -18.76 8.03
CA PRO A 9 -9.46 -19.52 7.91
C PRO A 9 -10.71 -18.63 8.03
N GLU A 10 -10.68 -17.62 8.90
CA GLU A 10 -11.76 -16.66 9.12
C GLU A 10 -12.04 -15.84 7.86
N TYR A 11 -11.00 -15.36 7.20
CA TYR A 11 -11.13 -14.66 5.94
C TYR A 11 -11.74 -15.55 4.85
N ARG A 12 -11.29 -16.81 4.76
CA ARG A 12 -11.81 -17.78 3.77
C ARG A 12 -13.30 -18.03 3.96
N LYS A 13 -13.77 -18.14 5.22
CA LYS A 13 -15.20 -18.29 5.54
C LYS A 13 -16.03 -17.07 5.12
N LEU A 14 -15.50 -15.85 5.26
CA LEU A 14 -16.18 -14.66 4.78
C LEU A 14 -16.22 -14.63 3.26
N LYS A 15 -15.14 -15.02 2.57
CA LYS A 15 -15.06 -15.07 1.12
C LYS A 15 -16.02 -16.09 0.49
N GLU A 16 -16.44 -17.13 1.20
CA GLU A 16 -17.48 -18.06 0.74
C GLU A 16 -18.85 -17.40 0.59
N LYS A 17 -19.10 -16.33 1.34
CA LYS A 17 -20.40 -15.64 1.43
C LYS A 17 -20.41 -14.27 0.76
N HIS A 18 -19.26 -13.65 0.62
CA HIS A 18 -19.11 -12.27 0.16
C HIS A 18 -18.02 -12.16 -0.91
N THR A 19 -18.27 -11.37 -1.92
CA THR A 19 -17.24 -10.98 -2.89
C THR A 19 -16.22 -10.06 -2.24
N PHE A 20 -15.06 -9.90 -2.87
CA PHE A 20 -14.02 -8.99 -2.38
C PHE A 20 -14.52 -7.53 -2.33
N ILE A 21 -15.26 -7.10 -3.38
CA ILE A 21 -15.80 -5.73 -3.45
C ILE A 21 -16.83 -5.50 -2.35
N GLU A 22 -17.76 -6.44 -2.12
CA GLU A 22 -18.72 -6.35 -1.01
C GLU A 22 -18.01 -6.21 0.34
N MET A 23 -16.94 -6.99 0.58
CA MET A 23 -16.17 -6.89 1.82
C MET A 23 -15.47 -5.53 1.97
N VAL A 24 -14.97 -4.94 0.88
CA VAL A 24 -14.33 -3.62 0.89
C VAL A 24 -15.36 -2.50 1.11
N GLN A 25 -16.53 -2.61 0.50
CA GLN A 25 -17.57 -1.57 0.55
C GLN A 25 -18.50 -1.66 1.76
N SER A 26 -18.39 -2.74 2.56
CA SER A 26 -19.11 -2.88 3.83
C SER A 26 -18.21 -2.49 4.99
N PRO A 27 -18.53 -1.42 5.75
CA PRO A 27 -17.73 -1.01 6.91
C PRO A 27 -17.55 -2.14 7.93
N ASP A 28 -18.61 -2.91 8.21
CA ASP A 28 -18.58 -3.99 9.20
C ASP A 28 -17.69 -5.15 8.75
N LEU A 29 -17.75 -5.54 7.46
CA LEU A 29 -16.92 -6.61 6.92
C LEU A 29 -15.45 -6.17 6.80
N ALA A 30 -15.20 -4.94 6.36
CA ALA A 30 -13.85 -4.38 6.31
C ALA A 30 -13.21 -4.30 7.71
N THR A 31 -13.99 -3.91 8.70
CA THR A 31 -13.59 -3.90 10.11
C THR A 31 -13.26 -5.31 10.59
N GLU A 32 -14.17 -6.26 10.41
CA GLU A 32 -13.95 -7.65 10.80
C GLU A 32 -12.67 -8.22 10.18
N VAL A 33 -12.49 -8.06 8.86
CA VAL A 33 -11.30 -8.58 8.15
C VAL A 33 -10.02 -7.90 8.63
N THR A 34 -10.06 -6.61 8.95
CA THR A 34 -8.91 -5.87 9.48
C THR A 34 -8.47 -6.41 10.84
N LEU A 35 -9.42 -6.76 11.71
CA LEU A 35 -9.14 -7.20 13.08
C LEU A 35 -8.73 -8.68 13.18
N GLN A 36 -9.04 -9.51 12.19
CA GLN A 36 -8.72 -10.94 12.20
C GLN A 36 -7.25 -11.26 12.49
N PRO A 37 -6.25 -10.63 11.82
CA PRO A 37 -4.85 -10.86 12.11
C PRO A 37 -4.44 -10.46 13.53
N LEU A 38 -5.01 -9.38 14.06
CA LEU A 38 -4.68 -8.86 15.40
C LEU A 38 -5.20 -9.77 16.52
N ARG A 39 -6.33 -10.44 16.29
CA ARG A 39 -6.86 -11.43 17.24
C ARG A 39 -6.00 -12.69 17.32
N ARG A 40 -5.26 -13.02 16.26
CA ARG A 40 -4.37 -14.18 16.21
C ARG A 40 -2.96 -13.87 16.62
N PHE A 41 -2.46 -12.73 16.21
CA PHE A 41 -1.06 -12.36 16.38
C PHE A 41 -0.96 -11.03 17.11
N PRO A 42 -0.07 -10.91 18.10
CA PRO A 42 0.14 -9.67 18.84
C PRO A 42 0.91 -8.64 18.00
N LEU A 43 0.26 -8.08 16.97
CA LEU A 43 0.80 -7.06 16.09
C LEU A 43 0.65 -5.66 16.72
N ASP A 44 1.60 -4.76 16.42
CA ASP A 44 1.60 -3.38 16.95
C ASP A 44 0.76 -2.41 16.12
N ALA A 45 0.37 -2.82 14.91
CA ALA A 45 -0.44 -1.99 14.02
C ALA A 45 -1.41 -2.81 13.19
N ALA A 46 -2.57 -2.21 12.90
CA ALA A 46 -3.53 -2.67 11.90
C ALA A 46 -3.38 -1.86 10.62
N ILE A 47 -3.53 -2.47 9.46
CA ILE A 47 -3.76 -1.76 8.20
C ILE A 47 -5.17 -2.07 7.72
N LEU A 48 -5.92 -1.01 7.36
CA LEU A 48 -7.27 -1.12 6.84
C LEU A 48 -7.38 -2.19 5.74
N PHE A 49 -8.37 -3.05 5.79
CA PHE A 49 -8.74 -3.90 4.67
C PHE A 49 -9.49 -3.08 3.63
N SER A 50 -8.87 -2.87 2.48
CA SER A 50 -9.40 -2.12 1.33
C SER A 50 -8.66 -2.52 0.06
N ASP A 51 -8.88 -1.80 -1.03
CA ASP A 51 -8.13 -1.90 -2.28
C ASP A 51 -7.62 -0.51 -2.72
N ILE A 52 -6.52 -0.48 -3.48
CA ILE A 52 -6.02 0.78 -4.06
C ILE A 52 -6.94 1.30 -5.16
N LEU A 53 -7.71 0.43 -5.80
CA LEU A 53 -8.60 0.77 -6.92
C LEU A 53 -9.94 1.39 -6.49
N VAL A 54 -10.20 1.51 -5.19
CA VAL A 54 -11.38 2.26 -4.70
C VAL A 54 -11.32 3.74 -5.11
N VAL A 55 -10.13 4.29 -5.33
CA VAL A 55 -9.96 5.68 -5.82
C VAL A 55 -10.38 5.81 -7.29
N PRO A 56 -9.85 5.03 -8.25
CA PRO A 56 -10.39 5.00 -9.62
C PRO A 56 -11.89 4.74 -9.70
N GLU A 57 -12.40 3.76 -8.92
CA GLU A 57 -13.84 3.47 -8.85
C GLU A 57 -14.63 4.70 -8.39
N ALA A 58 -14.18 5.35 -7.33
CA ALA A 58 -14.82 6.55 -6.82
C ALA A 58 -14.71 7.75 -7.78
N LEU A 59 -13.71 7.78 -8.67
CA LEU A 59 -13.62 8.74 -9.76
C LEU A 59 -14.56 8.43 -10.95
N GLY A 60 -15.19 7.24 -10.95
CA GLY A 60 -16.13 6.83 -12.02
C GLY A 60 -15.55 5.83 -13.01
N GLN A 61 -14.40 5.21 -12.70
CA GLN A 61 -13.83 4.10 -13.47
C GLN A 61 -13.90 2.80 -12.66
N PRO A 62 -15.00 2.04 -12.74
CA PRO A 62 -15.18 0.82 -11.97
C PRO A 62 -14.22 -0.29 -12.40
N TYR A 63 -14.05 -1.26 -11.52
CA TYR A 63 -13.26 -2.45 -11.77
C TYR A 63 -13.97 -3.72 -11.30
N SER A 64 -13.56 -4.84 -11.83
CA SER A 64 -14.05 -6.17 -11.46
C SER A 64 -12.92 -7.18 -11.36
N PHE A 65 -13.22 -8.33 -10.77
CA PHE A 65 -12.30 -9.46 -10.73
C PHE A 65 -12.72 -10.50 -11.78
N THR A 66 -11.76 -10.94 -12.58
CA THR A 66 -11.94 -12.06 -13.53
C THR A 66 -11.86 -13.40 -12.80
N ASP A 67 -12.33 -14.48 -13.43
CA ASP A 67 -12.33 -15.85 -12.87
C ASP A 67 -10.94 -16.34 -12.41
N GLY A 68 -9.85 -15.80 -12.99
CA GLY A 68 -8.47 -16.04 -12.57
C GLY A 68 -7.96 -15.15 -11.42
N ASN A 69 -8.82 -14.41 -10.72
CA ASN A 69 -8.48 -13.37 -9.74
C ASN A 69 -7.63 -12.21 -10.33
N GLY A 70 -7.62 -12.04 -11.64
CA GLY A 70 -7.09 -10.84 -12.29
C GLY A 70 -8.01 -9.65 -12.09
N ILE A 71 -7.46 -8.44 -12.18
CA ILE A 71 -8.22 -7.18 -12.13
C ILE A 71 -8.51 -6.74 -13.56
N ARG A 72 -9.72 -6.26 -13.79
CA ARG A 72 -10.15 -5.67 -15.05
C ARG A 72 -10.88 -4.36 -14.79
N MET A 73 -10.37 -3.26 -15.36
CA MET A 73 -11.08 -1.98 -15.39
C MET A 73 -12.21 -2.06 -16.46
N GLU A 74 -13.35 -1.45 -16.19
CA GLU A 74 -14.50 -1.49 -17.14
C GLU A 74 -14.23 -0.76 -18.44
N PHE A 75 -13.39 0.28 -18.39
CA PHE A 75 -12.87 0.97 -19.56
C PHE A 75 -11.43 1.42 -19.31
N THR A 76 -10.72 1.86 -20.34
CA THR A 76 -9.35 2.37 -20.23
C THR A 76 -9.28 3.85 -20.56
N ILE A 77 -8.33 4.55 -19.95
CA ILE A 77 -8.05 5.97 -20.24
C ILE A 77 -7.11 6.04 -21.43
N GLY A 78 -7.57 6.62 -22.54
CA GLY A 78 -6.79 6.75 -23.75
C GLY A 78 -6.79 8.15 -24.37
N ASN A 79 -7.63 9.04 -23.90
CA ASN A 79 -7.77 10.39 -24.44
C ASN A 79 -8.30 11.37 -23.39
N LYS A 80 -8.33 12.66 -23.75
CA LYS A 80 -8.77 13.73 -22.85
C LYS A 80 -10.21 13.58 -22.38
N GLN A 81 -11.10 13.10 -23.22
CA GLN A 81 -12.52 12.92 -22.88
C GLN A 81 -12.69 11.85 -21.79
N ASP A 82 -11.86 10.80 -21.79
CA ASP A 82 -11.88 9.78 -20.75
C ASP A 82 -11.45 10.38 -19.39
N ILE A 83 -10.45 11.28 -19.38
CA ILE A 83 -10.03 11.98 -18.15
C ILE A 83 -11.11 12.97 -17.67
N GLU A 84 -11.77 13.65 -18.58
CA GLU A 84 -12.86 14.59 -18.24
C GLU A 84 -14.07 13.89 -17.59
N ARG A 85 -14.31 12.62 -17.89
CA ARG A 85 -15.34 11.80 -17.23
C ARG A 85 -15.05 11.46 -15.78
N LEU A 86 -13.77 11.52 -15.38
CA LEU A 86 -13.38 11.24 -14.01
C LEU A 86 -13.83 12.39 -13.10
N GLU A 87 -14.70 12.10 -12.14
CA GLU A 87 -15.29 13.12 -11.28
C GLU A 87 -14.67 13.11 -9.89
N THR A 88 -13.98 14.20 -9.54
CA THR A 88 -13.38 14.37 -8.21
C THR A 88 -14.36 14.90 -7.18
N LYS A 89 -15.37 15.68 -7.62
CA LYS A 89 -16.41 16.21 -6.71
C LYS A 89 -17.22 15.08 -6.09
N GLY A 90 -17.38 15.08 -4.76
CA GLY A 90 -18.10 14.05 -4.04
C GLY A 90 -17.29 12.75 -3.84
N LEU A 91 -15.96 12.79 -4.01
CA LEU A 91 -15.09 11.63 -3.79
C LEU A 91 -15.21 11.08 -2.36
N ARG A 92 -15.19 11.93 -1.36
CA ARG A 92 -15.28 11.55 0.07
C ARG A 92 -16.64 10.91 0.41
N GLU A 93 -17.70 11.31 -0.25
CA GLU A 93 -19.03 10.73 -0.09
C GLU A 93 -19.09 9.33 -0.70
N ARG A 94 -18.52 9.13 -1.88
CA ARG A 94 -18.44 7.81 -2.53
C ARG A 94 -17.55 6.83 -1.76
N LEU A 95 -16.57 7.34 -1.01
CA LEU A 95 -15.66 6.56 -0.15
C LEU A 95 -16.08 6.58 1.34
N ALA A 96 -17.32 6.97 1.65
CA ALA A 96 -17.82 7.06 3.03
C ALA A 96 -17.75 5.72 3.78
N TYR A 97 -17.87 4.59 3.08
CA TYR A 97 -17.71 3.26 3.67
C TYR A 97 -16.30 3.03 4.24
N THR A 98 -15.25 3.52 3.56
CA THR A 98 -13.88 3.46 4.08
C THR A 98 -13.71 4.30 5.34
N ARG A 99 -14.27 5.52 5.34
CA ARG A 99 -14.26 6.40 6.49
C ARG A 99 -14.93 5.77 7.72
N GLU A 100 -16.07 5.14 7.51
CA GLU A 100 -16.80 4.47 8.59
C GLU A 100 -16.06 3.22 9.10
N ALA A 101 -15.49 2.41 8.20
CA ALA A 101 -14.65 1.26 8.59
C ALA A 101 -13.48 1.71 9.47
N LEU A 102 -12.75 2.77 9.09
CA LEU A 102 -11.64 3.30 9.89
C LEU A 102 -12.09 3.75 11.29
N ARG A 103 -13.24 4.42 11.40
CA ARG A 103 -13.80 4.82 12.69
C ARG A 103 -14.18 3.63 13.58
N GLN A 104 -14.75 2.59 12.98
CA GLN A 104 -15.08 1.36 13.71
C GLN A 104 -13.80 0.66 14.19
N ILE A 105 -12.81 0.46 13.29
CA ILE A 105 -11.53 -0.16 13.65
C ILE A 105 -10.84 0.65 14.75
N LYS A 106 -10.79 1.98 14.64
CA LYS A 106 -10.15 2.83 15.65
C LYS A 106 -10.77 2.67 17.04
N ARG A 107 -12.10 2.52 17.12
CA ARG A 107 -12.81 2.23 18.37
C ARG A 107 -12.45 0.86 18.93
N GLU A 108 -12.43 -0.17 18.07
CA GLU A 108 -12.09 -1.54 18.46
C GLU A 108 -10.63 -1.72 18.93
N LEU A 109 -9.70 -0.94 18.35
CA LEU A 109 -8.29 -0.96 18.76
C LEU A 109 -8.06 -0.32 20.13
N ASP A 110 -8.96 0.53 20.60
CA ASP A 110 -8.93 1.18 21.94
C ASP A 110 -7.53 1.74 22.32
N GLY A 111 -6.82 2.29 21.36
CA GLY A 111 -5.48 2.87 21.56
C GLY A 111 -4.34 1.87 21.77
N GLN A 112 -4.60 0.56 21.68
CA GLN A 112 -3.58 -0.47 21.92
C GLN A 112 -2.68 -0.69 20.70
N GLN A 113 -3.19 -0.51 19.49
CA GLN A 113 -2.44 -0.64 18.24
C GLN A 113 -2.62 0.60 17.37
N ALA A 114 -1.61 0.88 16.55
CA ALA A 114 -1.71 1.93 15.55
C ALA A 114 -2.61 1.49 14.38
N LEU A 115 -3.37 2.43 13.81
CA LEU A 115 -4.18 2.21 12.62
C LEU A 115 -3.53 2.87 11.41
N LEU A 116 -3.25 2.09 10.37
CA LEU A 116 -2.71 2.58 9.11
C LEU A 116 -3.79 2.64 8.04
N GLY A 117 -3.91 3.83 7.44
CA GLY A 117 -4.61 4.02 6.17
C GLY A 117 -3.66 3.82 4.99
N PHE A 118 -4.20 3.79 3.76
CA PHE A 118 -3.36 3.70 2.57
C PHE A 118 -4.06 4.12 1.28
N ALA A 119 -3.25 4.37 0.24
CA ALA A 119 -3.69 4.51 -1.15
C ALA A 119 -2.62 3.98 -2.12
N GLY A 120 -3.01 3.76 -3.38
CA GLY A 120 -2.05 3.59 -4.46
C GLY A 120 -1.40 4.93 -4.83
N SER A 121 -0.14 4.92 -5.31
CA SER A 121 0.47 6.11 -5.90
C SER A 121 -0.26 6.50 -7.19
N PRO A 122 -0.26 7.76 -7.61
CA PRO A 122 -0.83 8.17 -8.88
C PRO A 122 -0.30 7.37 -10.07
N TRP A 123 1.00 7.08 -10.11
CA TRP A 123 1.61 6.23 -11.14
C TRP A 123 1.04 4.80 -11.13
N THR A 124 0.95 4.18 -9.96
CA THR A 124 0.39 2.82 -9.83
C THR A 124 -1.06 2.79 -10.30
N LEU A 125 -1.88 3.77 -9.90
CA LEU A 125 -3.28 3.87 -10.33
C LEU A 125 -3.39 4.13 -11.84
N ALA A 126 -2.60 5.05 -12.39
CA ALA A 126 -2.57 5.34 -13.83
C ALA A 126 -2.27 4.09 -14.68
N ASN A 127 -1.37 3.22 -14.21
CA ASN A 127 -1.09 1.95 -14.90
C ASN A 127 -2.34 1.07 -15.02
N TYR A 128 -3.12 0.92 -13.96
CA TYR A 128 -4.39 0.18 -14.01
C TYR A 128 -5.40 0.88 -14.92
N MET A 129 -5.54 2.19 -14.78
CA MET A 129 -6.55 2.97 -15.50
C MET A 129 -6.31 3.01 -17.01
N ILE A 130 -5.04 3.07 -17.44
CA ILE A 130 -4.62 3.10 -18.84
C ILE A 130 -4.50 1.68 -19.39
N GLY A 131 -3.88 0.75 -18.65
CA GLY A 131 -3.64 -0.62 -19.08
C GLY A 131 -4.85 -1.54 -18.97
N GLY A 132 -5.86 -1.16 -18.19
CA GLY A 132 -7.06 -1.95 -17.96
C GLY A 132 -6.87 -3.14 -16.99
N ASN A 133 -5.63 -3.42 -16.60
CA ASN A 133 -5.26 -4.54 -15.70
C ASN A 133 -3.90 -4.29 -15.03
N SER A 134 -3.47 -5.23 -14.15
CA SER A 134 -2.20 -5.12 -13.42
C SER A 134 -0.96 -5.58 -14.19
N GLN A 135 -1.10 -6.11 -15.40
CA GLN A 135 0.01 -6.76 -16.11
C GLN A 135 0.64 -5.87 -17.17
N ASP A 136 -0.14 -4.98 -17.79
CA ASP A 136 0.33 -4.11 -18.86
C ASP A 136 0.77 -2.75 -18.32
N THR A 137 2.06 -2.60 -18.05
CA THR A 137 2.68 -1.33 -17.67
C THR A 137 3.24 -0.56 -18.87
N MET A 138 3.20 -1.13 -20.08
CA MET A 138 3.76 -0.52 -21.27
C MET A 138 2.93 0.68 -21.75
N LEU A 139 1.60 0.57 -21.67
CA LEU A 139 0.69 1.61 -22.16
C LEU A 139 0.83 2.93 -21.38
N ALA A 140 0.96 2.87 -20.06
CA ALA A 140 1.19 4.07 -19.25
C ALA A 140 2.54 4.74 -19.56
N ARG A 141 3.62 3.94 -19.73
CA ARG A 141 4.92 4.46 -20.15
C ARG A 141 4.87 5.07 -21.55
N ARG A 142 4.14 4.44 -22.46
CA ARG A 142 3.93 4.96 -23.81
C ARG A 142 3.22 6.32 -23.77
N LEU A 143 2.13 6.44 -23.01
CA LEU A 143 1.41 7.70 -22.84
C LEU A 143 2.33 8.81 -22.31
N TYR A 144 3.14 8.50 -21.31
CA TYR A 144 4.13 9.44 -20.76
C TYR A 144 5.06 10.04 -21.84
N HIS A 145 5.45 9.23 -22.85
CA HIS A 145 6.35 9.68 -23.91
C HIS A 145 5.62 10.31 -25.11
N GLU A 146 4.46 9.78 -25.49
CA GLU A 146 3.76 10.19 -26.72
C GLU A 146 2.87 11.42 -26.49
N ASP A 147 2.23 11.52 -25.30
CA ASP A 147 1.38 12.66 -24.95
C ASP A 147 1.61 13.06 -23.48
N PRO A 148 2.72 13.76 -23.18
CA PRO A 148 3.04 14.21 -21.82
C PRO A 148 1.96 15.10 -21.22
N ALA A 149 1.26 15.89 -22.01
CA ALA A 149 0.22 16.79 -21.55
C ALA A 149 -1.02 16.01 -21.04
N LEU A 150 -1.42 14.98 -21.77
CA LEU A 150 -2.50 14.10 -21.37
C LEU A 150 -2.12 13.28 -20.13
N PHE A 151 -0.88 12.78 -20.09
CA PHE A 151 -0.35 12.08 -18.93
C PHE A 151 -0.39 12.99 -17.68
N GLU A 152 0.12 14.22 -17.79
CA GLU A 152 0.17 15.19 -16.70
C GLU A 152 -1.24 15.51 -16.18
N CYS A 153 -2.20 15.75 -17.06
CA CYS A 153 -3.59 15.99 -16.72
C CYS A 153 -4.21 14.83 -15.91
N LEU A 154 -3.92 13.57 -16.26
CA LEU A 154 -4.36 12.41 -15.48
C LEU A 154 -3.68 12.36 -14.12
N MET A 155 -2.37 12.59 -14.08
CA MET A 155 -1.58 12.53 -12.85
C MET A 155 -1.98 13.61 -11.84
N GLU A 156 -2.25 14.82 -12.28
CA GLU A 156 -2.79 15.90 -11.44
C GLU A 156 -4.11 15.49 -10.79
N LYS A 157 -5.05 14.99 -11.59
CA LYS A 157 -6.35 14.55 -11.10
C LYS A 157 -6.23 13.40 -10.09
N LEU A 158 -5.34 12.44 -10.34
CA LEU A 158 -5.07 11.34 -9.41
C LEU A 158 -4.39 11.81 -8.13
N THR A 159 -3.46 12.76 -8.23
CA THR A 159 -2.78 13.35 -7.08
C THR A 159 -3.77 14.05 -6.16
N ASP A 160 -4.68 14.84 -6.73
CA ASP A 160 -5.76 15.49 -5.98
C ASP A 160 -6.66 14.47 -5.27
N ALA A 161 -7.11 13.45 -5.99
CA ALA A 161 -7.99 12.42 -5.45
C ALA A 161 -7.32 11.57 -4.35
N VAL A 162 -6.05 11.19 -4.54
CA VAL A 162 -5.30 10.41 -3.55
C VAL A 162 -5.01 11.24 -2.30
N ALA A 163 -4.64 12.52 -2.45
CA ALA A 163 -4.40 13.41 -1.31
C ALA A 163 -5.68 13.60 -0.48
N ASP A 164 -6.81 13.87 -1.14
CA ASP A 164 -8.12 14.04 -0.49
C ASP A 164 -8.58 12.74 0.22
N TYR A 165 -8.35 11.59 -0.41
CA TYR A 165 -8.66 10.29 0.17
C TYR A 165 -7.81 9.94 1.39
N LEU A 166 -6.50 10.23 1.35
CA LEU A 166 -5.60 10.00 2.50
C LEU A 166 -5.89 10.97 3.64
N GLU A 167 -6.20 12.22 3.34
CA GLU A 167 -6.64 13.19 4.35
C GLU A 167 -7.92 12.73 5.06
N MET A 168 -8.92 12.26 4.31
CA MET A 168 -10.14 11.69 4.86
C MET A 168 -9.85 10.49 5.79
N GLN A 169 -8.86 9.65 5.46
CA GLN A 169 -8.47 8.52 6.31
C GLN A 169 -7.83 8.99 7.63
N ILE A 170 -6.99 10.02 7.57
CA ILE A 170 -6.39 10.63 8.78
C ILE A 170 -7.49 11.23 9.68
N GLU A 171 -8.40 12.01 9.09
CA GLU A 171 -9.56 12.58 9.81
C GLU A 171 -10.48 11.49 10.43
N ALA A 172 -10.52 10.30 9.83
CA ALA A 172 -11.28 9.16 10.33
C ALA A 172 -10.56 8.39 11.44
N GLY A 173 -9.30 8.72 11.75
CA GLY A 173 -8.55 8.17 12.88
C GLY A 173 -7.34 7.31 12.49
N ALA A 174 -6.90 7.32 11.24
CA ALA A 174 -5.63 6.68 10.87
C ALA A 174 -4.45 7.42 11.52
N ASP A 175 -3.59 6.69 12.23
CA ASP A 175 -2.40 7.23 12.92
C ASP A 175 -1.24 7.50 11.96
N ALA A 176 -1.20 6.78 10.85
CA ALA A 176 -0.28 6.98 9.74
C ALA A 176 -0.93 6.55 8.43
N VAL A 177 -0.40 6.98 7.30
CA VAL A 177 -0.86 6.55 5.98
C VAL A 177 0.27 6.04 5.13
N GLN A 178 -0.01 5.05 4.27
CA GLN A 178 0.98 4.47 3.38
C GLN A 178 0.58 4.64 1.91
N ILE A 179 1.51 5.18 1.10
CA ILE A 179 1.36 5.27 -0.36
C ILE A 179 2.07 4.08 -0.99
N PHE A 180 1.34 3.30 -1.80
CA PHE A 180 1.88 2.14 -2.49
C PHE A 180 2.25 2.46 -3.93
N ASP A 181 3.55 2.63 -4.20
CA ASP A 181 4.10 2.72 -5.55
C ASP A 181 4.56 1.34 -6.04
N SER A 182 3.60 0.43 -6.16
CA SER A 182 3.84 -0.98 -6.48
C SER A 182 4.40 -1.19 -7.90
N MET A 183 4.25 -0.20 -8.78
CA MET A 183 4.72 -0.23 -10.17
C MET A 183 5.88 0.74 -10.43
N GLY A 184 6.46 1.35 -9.39
CA GLY A 184 7.59 2.27 -9.53
C GLY A 184 8.80 1.65 -10.20
N GLY A 185 9.08 0.36 -9.94
CA GLY A 185 10.19 -0.39 -10.56
C GLY A 185 10.04 -0.66 -12.06
N CYS A 186 8.87 -0.38 -12.66
CA CYS A 186 8.70 -0.43 -14.11
C CYS A 186 9.25 0.82 -14.82
N LEU A 187 9.61 1.85 -14.06
CA LEU A 187 10.19 3.09 -14.56
C LEU A 187 11.72 3.02 -14.52
N PRO A 188 12.42 3.44 -15.58
CA PRO A 188 13.85 3.67 -15.47
C PRO A 188 14.13 4.83 -14.50
N PRO A 189 15.26 4.82 -13.80
CA PRO A 189 15.62 5.85 -12.81
C PRO A 189 15.54 7.29 -13.34
N THR A 190 15.86 7.49 -14.62
CA THR A 190 15.84 8.79 -15.29
C THR A 190 14.45 9.42 -15.41
N TYR A 191 13.39 8.62 -15.37
CA TYR A 191 12.01 9.10 -15.49
C TYR A 191 11.22 8.95 -14.21
N TYR A 192 11.74 8.23 -13.22
CA TYR A 192 11.03 7.91 -12.00
C TYR A 192 10.47 9.15 -11.30
N ASN A 193 11.30 10.17 -11.12
CA ASN A 193 10.85 11.38 -10.44
C ASN A 193 9.69 12.06 -11.18
N GLN A 194 9.78 12.20 -12.50
CA GLN A 194 8.75 12.90 -13.28
C GLN A 194 7.47 12.08 -13.46
N ALA A 195 7.58 10.75 -13.57
CA ALA A 195 6.43 9.89 -13.79
C ALA A 195 5.75 9.45 -12.48
N SER A 196 6.47 9.36 -11.35
CA SER A 196 5.93 8.92 -10.06
C SER A 196 6.34 9.80 -8.88
N GLY A 197 7.65 10.01 -8.68
CA GLY A 197 8.19 10.61 -7.44
C GLY A 197 7.62 12.00 -7.12
N LYS A 198 7.56 12.92 -8.10
CA LYS A 198 7.04 14.27 -7.89
C LYS A 198 5.60 14.29 -7.38
N TRP A 199 4.77 13.40 -7.90
CA TRP A 199 3.36 13.30 -7.53
C TRP A 199 3.15 12.76 -6.12
N ILE A 200 3.98 11.80 -5.73
CA ILE A 200 4.02 11.30 -4.34
C ILE A 200 4.48 12.44 -3.41
N GLY A 201 5.53 13.17 -3.78
CA GLY A 201 6.03 14.31 -3.01
C GLY A 201 4.98 15.42 -2.84
N GLU A 202 4.17 15.67 -3.85
CA GLU A 202 3.07 16.63 -3.79
C GLU A 202 1.97 16.17 -2.82
N ILE A 203 1.58 14.89 -2.84
CA ILE A 203 0.65 14.33 -1.86
C ILE A 203 1.21 14.48 -0.44
N ILE A 204 2.49 14.13 -0.22
CA ILE A 204 3.12 14.24 1.09
C ILE A 204 3.11 15.69 1.59
N SER A 205 3.40 16.66 0.71
CA SER A 205 3.36 18.07 1.03
C SER A 205 1.98 18.54 1.50
N ARG A 206 0.91 18.06 0.84
CA ARG A 206 -0.49 18.38 1.22
C ARG A 206 -0.90 17.76 2.56
N LEU A 207 -0.28 16.61 2.92
CA LEU A 207 -0.53 15.92 4.18
C LEU A 207 0.42 16.37 5.31
N ALA A 208 1.33 17.30 5.05
CA ALA A 208 2.36 17.70 6.00
C ALA A 208 1.78 18.14 7.35
N GLY A 209 2.32 17.55 8.43
CA GLY A 209 1.90 17.84 9.81
C GLY A 209 0.59 17.18 10.25
N LYS A 210 -0.14 16.46 9.37
CA LYS A 210 -1.39 15.79 9.73
C LYS A 210 -1.15 14.38 10.29
N ALA A 211 -0.33 13.58 9.63
CA ALA A 211 0.12 12.26 10.08
C ALA A 211 1.42 11.85 9.38
N PRO A 212 2.19 10.89 9.93
CA PRO A 212 3.32 10.31 9.24
C PRO A 212 2.91 9.62 7.93
N VAL A 213 3.72 9.83 6.88
CA VAL A 213 3.54 9.18 5.58
C VAL A 213 4.64 8.15 5.36
N ILE A 214 4.24 6.92 5.04
CA ILE A 214 5.11 5.82 4.65
C ILE A 214 5.00 5.67 3.13
N VAL A 215 6.11 5.59 2.41
CA VAL A 215 6.10 5.32 0.97
C VAL A 215 6.69 3.94 0.72
N PHE A 216 5.91 3.06 0.12
CA PHE A 216 6.38 1.79 -0.41
C PHE A 216 6.63 1.90 -1.90
N ALA A 217 7.84 1.60 -2.33
CA ALA A 217 8.21 1.60 -3.74
C ALA A 217 8.92 0.30 -4.10
N LYS A 218 8.25 -0.53 -4.92
CA LYS A 218 8.75 -1.86 -5.28
C LYS A 218 9.74 -1.78 -6.45
N GLY A 219 10.90 -2.43 -6.33
CA GLY A 219 11.88 -2.56 -7.41
C GLY A 219 12.58 -1.25 -7.78
N THR A 220 12.61 -0.27 -6.89
CA THR A 220 13.06 1.11 -7.17
C THR A 220 14.45 1.43 -6.65
N LEU A 221 15.29 0.42 -6.38
CA LEU A 221 16.63 0.66 -5.85
C LEU A 221 17.46 1.61 -6.74
N GLY A 222 17.30 1.52 -8.06
CA GLY A 222 17.95 2.44 -9.01
C GLY A 222 17.49 3.90 -8.88
N SER A 223 16.29 4.12 -8.35
CA SER A 223 15.68 5.44 -8.12
C SER A 223 15.76 5.88 -6.66
N PHE A 224 16.56 5.21 -5.84
CA PHE A 224 16.59 5.39 -4.39
C PHE A 224 16.89 6.84 -3.97
N GLY A 225 17.77 7.55 -4.69
CA GLY A 225 18.03 8.97 -4.42
C GLY A 225 16.75 9.83 -4.49
N HIS A 226 15.92 9.60 -5.50
CA HIS A 226 14.63 10.30 -5.61
C HIS A 226 13.67 9.95 -4.47
N LEU A 227 13.65 8.68 -4.04
CA LEU A 227 12.81 8.26 -2.91
C LEU A 227 13.20 8.96 -1.60
N VAL A 228 14.47 9.20 -1.38
CA VAL A 228 14.96 9.92 -0.19
C VAL A 228 14.50 11.38 -0.20
N GLU A 229 14.36 11.97 -1.38
CA GLU A 229 14.01 13.40 -1.56
C GLU A 229 12.51 13.70 -1.55
N ILE A 230 11.62 12.68 -1.67
CA ILE A 230 10.16 12.91 -1.73
C ILE A 230 9.53 13.42 -0.43
N GLY A 231 10.26 13.47 0.69
CA GLY A 231 9.78 14.01 1.96
C GLY A 231 9.01 13.03 2.85
N ALA A 232 9.02 11.73 2.56
CA ALA A 232 8.38 10.71 3.38
C ALA A 232 9.07 10.58 4.76
N GLN A 233 8.28 10.33 5.82
CA GLN A 233 8.84 10.04 7.14
C GLN A 233 9.41 8.62 7.23
N PHE A 234 8.86 7.66 6.44
CA PHE A 234 9.37 6.30 6.33
C PHE A 234 9.39 5.83 4.88
N LEU A 235 10.47 5.13 4.52
CA LEU A 235 10.53 4.35 3.28
C LEU A 235 10.29 2.87 3.59
N SER A 236 9.32 2.27 2.93
CA SER A 236 9.05 0.84 3.00
C SER A 236 9.70 0.15 1.82
N MET A 237 10.65 -0.71 2.10
CA MET A 237 11.46 -1.39 1.08
C MET A 237 10.92 -2.79 0.80
N ASP A 238 11.05 -3.23 -0.44
CA ASP A 238 10.78 -4.62 -0.79
C ASP A 238 11.97 -5.54 -0.42
N TRP A 239 11.78 -6.84 -0.56
CA TRP A 239 12.74 -7.87 -0.15
C TRP A 239 14.00 -7.97 -1.03
N THR A 240 14.08 -7.20 -2.12
CA THR A 240 15.21 -7.26 -3.07
C THR A 240 16.41 -6.43 -2.63
N VAL A 241 16.29 -5.68 -1.54
CA VAL A 241 17.34 -4.81 -1.02
C VAL A 241 17.83 -5.26 0.36
N ASP A 242 19.09 -4.96 0.70
CA ASP A 242 19.61 -5.11 2.05
C ASP A 242 19.33 -3.86 2.87
N LEU A 243 18.50 -4.00 3.93
CA LEU A 243 18.16 -2.86 4.80
C LEU A 243 19.37 -2.36 5.60
N GLY A 244 20.31 -3.24 5.94
CA GLY A 244 21.53 -2.87 6.63
C GLY A 244 22.42 -1.92 5.80
N GLU A 245 22.40 -2.06 4.47
CA GLU A 245 23.05 -1.13 3.55
C GLU A 245 22.24 0.16 3.37
N ILE A 246 20.91 0.02 3.20
CA ILE A 246 20.00 1.14 2.95
C ILE A 246 19.98 2.12 4.12
N ARG A 247 20.02 1.65 5.38
CA ARG A 247 19.98 2.51 6.57
C ARG A 247 21.10 3.55 6.63
N ASN A 248 22.23 3.27 6.00
CA ASN A 248 23.39 4.17 5.95
C ASN A 248 23.30 5.21 4.81
N ARG A 249 22.24 5.14 3.99
CA ARG A 249 22.04 5.98 2.81
C ARG A 249 20.85 6.92 2.94
N ILE A 250 20.15 6.89 4.07
CA ILE A 250 19.00 7.76 4.35
C ILE A 250 19.35 8.82 5.38
N PRO A 251 18.67 9.98 5.38
CA PRO A 251 18.79 10.99 6.42
C PRO A 251 18.42 10.44 7.80
N GLU A 252 19.06 10.93 8.85
CA GLU A 252 18.84 10.47 10.24
C GLU A 252 17.38 10.55 10.69
N GLN A 253 16.64 11.56 10.22
CA GLN A 253 15.22 11.75 10.54
C GLN A 253 14.27 10.80 9.80
N MET A 254 14.74 10.10 8.77
CA MET A 254 13.93 9.16 7.99
C MET A 254 13.96 7.78 8.62
N GLY A 255 12.80 7.11 8.65
CA GLY A 255 12.67 5.73 9.10
C GLY A 255 12.63 4.73 7.93
N LEU A 256 12.84 3.46 8.27
CA LEU A 256 12.70 2.34 7.33
C LEU A 256 11.63 1.37 7.79
N GLN A 257 10.91 0.80 6.83
CA GLN A 257 9.97 -0.29 7.04
C GLN A 257 10.32 -1.47 6.10
N GLY A 258 10.21 -2.68 6.62
CA GLY A 258 10.37 -3.89 5.82
C GLY A 258 11.28 -4.89 6.49
N ASN A 259 11.85 -5.86 5.75
CA ASN A 259 11.55 -6.18 4.35
C ASN A 259 11.63 -7.70 4.12
N LEU A 260 11.09 -8.48 5.09
CA LEU A 260 11.11 -9.94 4.96
C LEU A 260 10.46 -10.40 3.67
N ASP A 261 11.12 -11.31 2.94
CA ASP A 261 10.56 -11.91 1.74
C ASP A 261 9.27 -12.67 2.09
N PRO A 262 8.12 -12.33 1.49
CA PRO A 262 6.87 -13.05 1.74
C PRO A 262 6.92 -14.54 1.42
N ALA A 263 7.83 -14.99 0.53
CA ALA A 263 8.03 -16.40 0.20
C ALA A 263 8.45 -17.21 1.43
N VAL A 264 9.16 -16.61 2.37
CA VAL A 264 9.61 -17.23 3.63
C VAL A 264 8.42 -17.74 4.45
N LEU A 265 7.27 -17.07 4.39
CA LEU A 265 6.04 -17.48 5.09
C LEU A 265 5.42 -18.78 4.53
N THR A 266 5.85 -19.22 3.34
CA THR A 266 5.40 -20.51 2.76
C THR A 266 6.33 -21.67 3.13
N SER A 267 7.44 -21.36 3.79
CA SER A 267 8.47 -22.31 4.26
C SER A 267 8.16 -22.83 5.66
N THR A 268 9.18 -23.27 6.40
CA THR A 268 9.06 -23.78 7.77
C THR A 268 9.18 -22.64 8.80
N PRO A 269 8.64 -22.81 10.03
CA PRO A 269 8.79 -21.84 11.10
C PRO A 269 10.25 -21.50 11.42
N GLU A 270 11.16 -22.48 11.35
CA GLU A 270 12.59 -22.27 11.60
C GLU A 270 13.21 -21.34 10.56
N VAL A 271 12.89 -21.53 9.28
CA VAL A 271 13.36 -20.64 8.20
C VAL A 271 12.80 -19.25 8.40
N ALA A 272 11.53 -19.14 8.74
CA ALA A 272 10.87 -17.84 9.01
C ALA A 272 11.51 -17.11 10.18
N ALA A 273 11.78 -17.78 11.29
CA ALA A 273 12.47 -17.23 12.45
C ALA A 273 13.89 -16.78 12.12
N ASN A 274 14.68 -17.62 11.43
CA ASN A 274 16.07 -17.33 11.08
C ASN A 274 16.20 -16.10 10.16
N GLU A 275 15.37 -16.02 9.10
CA GLU A 275 15.39 -14.87 8.19
C GLU A 275 14.89 -13.58 8.89
N THR A 276 13.92 -13.69 9.78
CA THR A 276 13.47 -12.56 10.62
C THR A 276 14.61 -12.07 11.49
N LYS A 277 15.30 -12.98 12.20
CA LYS A 277 16.43 -12.64 13.06
C LYS A 277 17.57 -11.98 12.26
N ARG A 278 17.89 -12.49 11.07
CA ARG A 278 18.92 -11.91 10.19
C ARG A 278 18.64 -10.43 9.88
N ILE A 279 17.38 -10.10 9.54
CA ILE A 279 16.97 -8.72 9.25
C ILE A 279 17.06 -7.87 10.52
N LEU A 280 16.54 -8.35 11.65
CA LEU A 280 16.57 -7.62 12.92
C LEU A 280 18.01 -7.33 13.35
N GLU A 281 18.93 -8.30 13.21
CA GLU A 281 20.35 -8.08 13.48
C GLU A 281 20.98 -7.01 12.58
N SER A 282 20.65 -6.99 11.29
CA SER A 282 21.14 -5.97 10.36
C SER A 282 20.62 -4.56 10.69
N MET A 283 19.50 -4.47 11.40
CA MET A 283 18.89 -3.22 11.83
C MET A 283 19.16 -2.86 13.30
N ARG A 284 19.97 -3.65 14.00
CA ARG A 284 20.32 -3.40 15.42
C ARG A 284 20.87 -1.99 15.62
N GLY A 285 20.31 -1.26 16.59
CA GLY A 285 20.67 0.13 16.90
C GLY A 285 20.05 1.18 15.96
N PHE A 286 19.25 0.79 14.98
CA PHE A 286 18.50 1.73 14.16
C PHE A 286 17.09 1.91 14.73
N HIS A 287 16.85 2.99 15.48
CA HIS A 287 15.64 3.19 16.30
C HIS A 287 14.39 3.57 15.50
N ARG A 288 14.51 4.00 14.23
CA ARG A 288 13.37 4.38 13.38
C ARG A 288 13.01 3.26 12.40
N TYR A 289 12.83 2.07 12.95
CA TYR A 289 12.58 0.86 12.19
C TYR A 289 11.21 0.24 12.49
N ILE A 290 10.48 -0.11 11.44
CA ILE A 290 9.24 -0.88 11.50
C ILE A 290 9.50 -2.20 10.79
N PHE A 291 9.53 -3.30 11.55
CA PHE A 291 9.61 -4.63 10.93
C PHE A 291 8.32 -4.93 10.14
N ASN A 292 8.49 -5.35 8.91
CA ASN A 292 7.39 -5.74 8.03
C ASN A 292 7.88 -6.71 6.96
N LEU A 293 6.95 -7.29 6.20
CA LEU A 293 7.30 -7.99 4.97
C LEU A 293 7.69 -6.99 3.88
N GLY A 294 8.48 -7.42 2.92
CA GLY A 294 8.79 -6.67 1.70
C GLY A 294 7.62 -6.59 0.69
N HIS A 295 6.52 -7.31 0.95
CA HIS A 295 5.24 -7.22 0.23
C HIS A 295 4.12 -7.81 1.10
N GLY A 296 2.89 -7.81 0.62
CA GLY A 296 1.75 -8.36 1.38
C GLY A 296 1.83 -9.88 1.60
N VAL A 297 1.26 -10.37 2.70
CA VAL A 297 1.12 -11.81 3.00
C VAL A 297 0.47 -12.54 1.82
N THR A 298 1.06 -13.66 1.41
CA THR A 298 0.56 -14.49 0.30
C THR A 298 -0.60 -15.39 0.76
N LYS A 299 -1.38 -15.90 -0.21
CA LYS A 299 -2.49 -16.81 0.09
C LYS A 299 -2.04 -18.16 0.67
N ASP A 300 -0.81 -18.55 0.36
CA ASP A 300 -0.21 -19.86 0.73
C ASP A 300 0.68 -19.74 1.98
N ALA A 301 0.69 -18.57 2.64
CA ALA A 301 1.43 -18.39 3.89
C ALA A 301 0.90 -19.31 4.99
N LYS A 302 1.83 -19.97 5.68
CA LYS A 302 1.53 -20.86 6.80
C LYS A 302 1.38 -20.07 8.09
N LEU A 303 0.35 -20.39 8.88
CA LEU A 303 0.08 -19.67 10.12
C LEU A 303 1.21 -19.83 11.12
N GLU A 304 1.78 -21.04 11.21
CA GLU A 304 2.92 -21.33 12.08
C GLU A 304 4.19 -20.55 11.69
N SER A 305 4.38 -20.24 10.40
CA SER A 305 5.51 -19.42 9.96
C SER A 305 5.27 -17.95 10.26
N ILE A 306 4.01 -17.45 10.17
CA ILE A 306 3.65 -16.10 10.59
C ILE A 306 3.86 -15.94 12.11
N GLU A 307 3.43 -16.93 12.90
CA GLU A 307 3.61 -16.94 14.35
C GLU A 307 5.09 -16.92 14.74
N ALA A 308 5.94 -17.73 14.05
CA ALA A 308 7.38 -17.71 14.27
C ALA A 308 8.01 -16.35 14.00
N VAL A 309 7.60 -15.66 12.91
CA VAL A 309 8.03 -14.29 12.62
C VAL A 309 7.66 -13.34 13.75
N VAL A 310 6.38 -13.33 14.16
CA VAL A 310 5.89 -12.40 15.19
C VAL A 310 6.57 -12.65 16.53
N THR A 311 6.71 -13.90 16.94
CA THR A 311 7.42 -14.28 18.17
C THR A 311 8.88 -13.83 18.11
N THR A 312 9.59 -14.09 17.01
CA THR A 312 10.99 -13.67 16.85
C THR A 312 11.15 -12.16 16.95
N VAL A 313 10.24 -11.38 16.35
CA VAL A 313 10.30 -9.91 16.45
C VAL A 313 10.10 -9.44 17.89
N ARG A 314 9.14 -10.02 18.62
CA ARG A 314 8.82 -9.62 20.00
C ARG A 314 9.90 -10.01 20.99
N ASP A 315 10.55 -11.14 20.78
CA ASP A 315 11.61 -11.65 21.66
C ASP A 315 12.99 -11.06 21.34
N PHE A 316 13.12 -10.30 20.25
CA PHE A 316 14.38 -9.70 19.85
C PHE A 316 14.73 -8.52 20.76
N GLN A 317 15.87 -8.64 21.46
CA GLN A 317 16.45 -7.65 22.39
C GLN A 317 17.66 -6.92 21.80
#